data_2acab68d7b44b3e6fc584b4c0efc5ebe
#
_entry.id   2acab68d7b44b3e6fc584b4c0efc5ebe
#
_cell.length_a   1.000
_cell.length_b   1.000
_cell.length_c   1.000
_cell.angle_alpha   90.00
_cell.angle_beta   90.00
_cell.angle_gamma   90.00
#
_symmetry.space_group_name_H-M   'P 1'
#
loop_
_entity.id
_entity.type
_entity.pdbx_description
1 polymer ?
#
loop_
_entity_poly.entity_id
_entity_poly.type
_entity_poly.pdbx_seq_one_letter_code
_entity_poly.pdbx_strand_id
1 'polypeptide(L)'
;MEHTKSFSKKKQFFVFTSAGKPVWTRYGDETDLTTFIGSVTAILYNFQQYYRGEQDTLRFIKTKDVNIVFLCTQALYYVCVCKNNETIESIYQQLGMLHSKVISTLTNNITTMLISRPNYDARNLMGGTHSSLDCMIKTTARCLHFIKGFGPSRMPLNQRNMIASIFKNNIHSDVVYGFVMTTNYVIYRYTRKNVGLHHIDAALLSNLITSYISLRSTMSWTPICLPHFSDEGFLYTWVTLMQESNIFIVLLSDNASAFKELKTCGNAIEAELESMKLVVEESIACMPHPVYTFDVKEVNHFVYFSKYYDQFVMSGTHPANFVHLPELPKEHYQELMIRYNQAHSFSEYAEYYKGNYTKVDVYRNELVVCIRNQEYELLASMSSIIPINTCVQICSQLCKTLKQEEPNLFIPK
;
A
#
# COMPACT_ATOMS: atom_id res chain seq x y z
N MET A 1 12.93 20.65 -26.69
CA MET A 1 13.81 19.47 -26.49
C MET A 1 14.56 19.44 -25.16
N GLU A 2 14.80 20.55 -24.47
CA GLU A 2 15.45 20.57 -23.14
C GLU A 2 14.54 20.05 -22.01
N HIS A 3 13.22 20.31 -22.06
CA HIS A 3 12.26 19.83 -21.07
C HIS A 3 12.14 18.30 -21.03
N THR A 4 12.30 17.60 -22.16
CA THR A 4 12.27 16.12 -22.20
C THR A 4 13.48 15.47 -21.53
N LYS A 5 14.63 16.13 -21.41
CA LYS A 5 15.81 15.60 -20.70
C LYS A 5 15.64 15.57 -19.17
N SER A 6 14.80 16.43 -18.60
CA SER A 6 14.49 16.43 -17.15
C SER A 6 13.64 15.22 -16.75
N PHE A 7 12.67 14.80 -17.59
CA PHE A 7 11.79 13.66 -17.33
C PHE A 7 12.49 12.30 -17.36
N SER A 8 13.66 12.20 -18.02
CA SER A 8 14.38 10.93 -18.14
C SER A 8 15.10 10.48 -16.86
N LYS A 9 15.24 11.35 -15.87
CA LYS A 9 16.04 11.05 -14.64
C LYS A 9 15.21 10.61 -13.45
N LYS A 10 13.95 11.05 -13.32
CA LYS A 10 13.08 10.76 -12.17
C LYS A 10 11.70 10.31 -12.63
N LYS A 11 11.11 9.36 -11.92
CA LYS A 11 9.73 8.96 -12.12
C LYS A 11 8.79 10.10 -11.75
N GLN A 12 8.02 10.57 -12.73
CA GLN A 12 7.16 11.74 -12.63
C GLN A 12 5.68 11.33 -12.62
N PHE A 13 4.90 11.99 -11.79
CA PHE A 13 3.45 11.81 -11.71
C PHE A 13 2.75 13.15 -11.89
N PHE A 14 1.63 13.11 -12.60
CA PHE A 14 0.78 14.25 -12.88
C PHE A 14 -0.67 13.92 -12.60
N VAL A 15 -1.40 14.88 -12.06
CA VAL A 15 -2.86 14.85 -11.95
C VAL A 15 -3.40 16.13 -12.59
N PHE A 16 -4.31 15.99 -13.53
CA PHE A 16 -4.96 17.11 -14.20
C PHE A 16 -6.40 16.77 -14.55
N THR A 17 -7.23 17.78 -14.78
CA THR A 17 -8.63 17.59 -15.14
C THR A 17 -8.77 17.09 -16.57
N SER A 18 -9.90 16.49 -16.91
CA SER A 18 -10.22 16.11 -18.30
C SER A 18 -10.18 17.30 -19.29
N ALA A 19 -10.32 18.54 -18.79
CA ALA A 19 -10.15 19.79 -19.55
C ALA A 19 -8.67 20.25 -19.66
N GLY A 20 -7.70 19.45 -19.18
CA GLY A 20 -6.28 19.78 -19.25
C GLY A 20 -5.79 20.78 -18.21
N LYS A 21 -6.56 21.07 -17.15
CA LYS A 21 -6.13 21.94 -16.06
C LYS A 21 -5.26 21.17 -15.06
N PRO A 22 -4.03 21.62 -14.72
CA PRO A 22 -3.20 20.97 -13.72
C PRO A 22 -3.88 20.99 -12.35
N VAL A 23 -3.74 19.89 -11.61
CA VAL A 23 -4.24 19.73 -10.23
C VAL A 23 -3.08 19.49 -9.28
N TRP A 24 -2.16 18.62 -9.67
CA TRP A 24 -0.97 18.30 -8.89
C TRP A 24 0.13 17.68 -9.76
N THR A 25 1.37 17.97 -9.42
CA THR A 25 2.55 17.33 -10.00
C THR A 25 3.54 16.95 -8.91
N ARG A 26 4.23 15.83 -9.10
CA ARG A 26 5.22 15.35 -8.13
C ARG A 26 6.46 16.26 -8.07
N TYR A 27 6.95 16.69 -9.22
CA TYR A 27 8.12 17.54 -9.35
C TYR A 27 7.85 18.65 -10.38
N GLY A 28 8.42 19.83 -10.13
CA GLY A 28 8.23 21.00 -10.98
C GLY A 28 7.01 21.82 -10.59
N ASP A 29 6.81 22.92 -11.28
CA ASP A 29 5.64 23.78 -11.14
C ASP A 29 4.58 23.35 -12.16
N GLU A 30 3.33 23.25 -11.72
CA GLU A 30 2.19 22.89 -12.57
C GLU A 30 2.02 23.85 -13.76
N THR A 31 2.43 25.11 -13.59
CA THR A 31 2.38 26.14 -14.64
C THR A 31 3.37 25.88 -15.76
N ASP A 32 4.60 25.48 -15.41
CA ASP A 32 5.66 25.16 -16.38
C ASP A 32 5.35 23.93 -17.21
N LEU A 33 4.49 23.05 -16.69
CA LEU A 33 4.12 21.78 -17.31
C LEU A 33 2.86 21.86 -18.18
N THR A 34 2.26 23.04 -18.30
CA THR A 34 1.00 23.25 -19.04
C THR A 34 1.11 22.77 -20.51
N THR A 35 2.26 23.02 -21.17
CA THR A 35 2.49 22.57 -22.54
C THR A 35 2.51 21.04 -22.66
N PHE A 36 3.14 20.36 -21.70
CA PHE A 36 3.16 18.90 -21.66
C PHE A 36 1.76 18.34 -21.41
N ILE A 37 1.04 18.88 -20.42
CA ILE A 37 -0.33 18.47 -20.08
C ILE A 37 -1.26 18.70 -21.28
N GLY A 38 -1.14 19.84 -21.96
CA GLY A 38 -1.90 20.13 -23.18
C GLY A 38 -1.66 19.12 -24.31
N SER A 39 -0.39 18.73 -24.52
CA SER A 39 -0.02 17.71 -25.51
C SER A 39 -0.60 16.34 -25.15
N VAL A 40 -0.50 15.93 -23.89
CA VAL A 40 -1.07 14.67 -23.41
C VAL A 40 -2.59 14.66 -23.51
N THR A 41 -3.25 15.76 -23.14
CA THR A 41 -4.71 15.91 -23.25
C THR A 41 -5.17 15.79 -24.70
N ALA A 42 -4.43 16.40 -25.64
CA ALA A 42 -4.74 16.28 -27.08
C ALA A 42 -4.59 14.84 -27.58
N ILE A 43 -3.57 14.10 -27.14
CA ILE A 43 -3.37 12.68 -27.49
C ILE A 43 -4.54 11.85 -26.96
N LEU A 44 -4.91 12.01 -25.69
CA LEU A 44 -6.01 11.27 -25.07
C LEU A 44 -7.35 11.58 -25.75
N TYR A 45 -7.61 12.86 -26.06
CA TYR A 45 -8.81 13.28 -26.75
C TYR A 45 -8.89 12.67 -28.17
N ASN A 46 -7.81 12.73 -28.95
CA ASN A 46 -7.76 12.15 -30.30
C ASN A 46 -7.96 10.64 -30.25
N PHE A 47 -7.37 9.94 -29.30
CA PHE A 47 -7.58 8.51 -29.11
C PHE A 47 -9.05 8.19 -28.84
N GLN A 48 -9.69 8.90 -27.92
CA GLN A 48 -11.11 8.73 -27.59
C GLN A 48 -12.03 9.04 -28.80
N GLN A 49 -11.68 10.04 -29.63
CA GLN A 49 -12.45 10.37 -30.83
C GLN A 49 -12.32 9.30 -31.92
N TYR A 50 -11.12 8.70 -32.05
CA TYR A 50 -10.86 7.67 -33.06
C TYR A 50 -11.57 6.34 -32.73
N TYR A 51 -11.58 5.95 -31.44
CA TYR A 51 -12.20 4.72 -30.94
C TYR A 51 -13.62 4.95 -30.39
N ARG A 52 -14.38 5.87 -30.96
CA ARG A 52 -15.78 6.15 -30.58
C ARG A 52 -16.64 4.89 -30.73
N GLY A 53 -17.21 4.42 -29.62
CA GLY A 53 -18.08 3.23 -29.57
C GLY A 53 -17.43 2.01 -28.94
N GLU A 54 -16.12 1.96 -28.78
CA GLU A 54 -15.41 0.99 -27.98
C GLU A 54 -15.19 1.60 -26.60
N GLN A 55 -15.47 0.86 -25.54
CA GLN A 55 -15.20 1.31 -24.15
C GLN A 55 -13.69 1.27 -23.83
N ASP A 56 -12.83 1.41 -24.84
CA ASP A 56 -11.40 1.33 -24.68
C ASP A 56 -10.78 2.71 -24.43
N THR A 57 -9.82 2.75 -23.53
CA THR A 57 -9.09 3.95 -23.15
C THR A 57 -7.60 3.75 -23.34
N LEU A 58 -6.89 4.79 -23.74
CA LEU A 58 -5.44 4.74 -23.85
C LEU A 58 -4.84 4.49 -22.46
N ARG A 59 -4.23 3.33 -22.26
CA ARG A 59 -3.64 2.93 -20.99
C ARG A 59 -2.15 3.24 -20.88
N PHE A 60 -1.41 3.12 -21.98
CA PHE A 60 0.01 3.44 -21.99
C PHE A 60 0.55 3.73 -23.39
N ILE A 61 1.65 4.46 -23.41
CA ILE A 61 2.52 4.65 -24.58
C ILE A 61 3.91 4.16 -24.19
N LYS A 62 4.43 3.21 -24.92
CA LYS A 62 5.78 2.67 -24.72
C LYS A 62 6.71 3.21 -25.78
N THR A 63 7.80 3.84 -25.36
CA THR A 63 8.89 4.27 -26.22
C THR A 63 10.15 3.43 -25.94
N LYS A 64 11.25 3.68 -26.65
CA LYS A 64 12.52 2.99 -26.42
C LYS A 64 13.03 3.15 -24.98
N ASP A 65 12.88 4.35 -24.39
CA ASP A 65 13.52 4.70 -23.13
C ASP A 65 12.53 4.98 -22.00
N VAL A 66 11.28 5.27 -22.31
CA VAL A 66 10.29 5.79 -21.40
C VAL A 66 8.91 5.14 -21.62
N ASN A 67 8.24 4.82 -20.53
CA ASN A 67 6.83 4.48 -20.48
C ASN A 67 6.03 5.70 -20.02
N ILE A 68 4.91 5.97 -20.67
CA ILE A 68 3.89 6.90 -20.24
C ILE A 68 2.62 6.10 -19.97
N VAL A 69 2.18 6.06 -18.73
CA VAL A 69 1.02 5.26 -18.31
C VAL A 69 -0.09 6.19 -17.85
N PHE A 70 -1.31 5.88 -18.25
CA PHE A 70 -2.50 6.68 -18.02
C PHE A 70 -3.53 5.93 -17.19
N LEU A 71 -4.12 6.60 -16.23
CA LEU A 71 -5.39 6.22 -15.62
C LEU A 71 -6.35 7.38 -15.79
N CYS A 72 -7.34 7.21 -16.66
CA CYS A 72 -8.32 8.23 -16.98
C CYS A 72 -9.63 7.90 -16.26
N THR A 73 -10.10 8.82 -15.43
CA THR A 73 -11.43 8.81 -14.84
C THR A 73 -12.32 9.82 -15.58
N GLN A 74 -13.59 9.93 -15.19
CA GLN A 74 -14.51 10.87 -15.85
C GLN A 74 -14.04 12.33 -15.79
N ALA A 75 -13.42 12.74 -14.68
CA ALA A 75 -13.07 14.14 -14.44
C ALA A 75 -11.57 14.39 -14.26
N LEU A 76 -10.81 13.39 -13.85
CA LEU A 76 -9.39 13.50 -13.52
C LEU A 76 -8.56 12.48 -14.30
N TYR A 77 -7.43 12.94 -14.82
CA TYR A 77 -6.46 12.11 -15.50
C TYR A 77 -5.18 12.04 -14.68
N TYR A 78 -4.71 10.83 -14.47
CA TYR A 78 -3.50 10.49 -13.75
C TYR A 78 -2.48 9.96 -14.73
N VAL A 79 -1.30 10.54 -14.75
CA VAL A 79 -0.25 10.17 -15.71
C VAL A 79 1.06 9.92 -14.99
N CYS A 80 1.71 8.83 -15.32
CA CYS A 80 3.06 8.54 -14.88
C CYS A 80 4.01 8.47 -16.07
N VAL A 81 5.12 9.18 -15.97
CA VAL A 81 6.25 9.11 -16.92
C VAL A 81 7.44 8.49 -16.19
N CYS A 82 7.91 7.35 -16.66
CA CYS A 82 9.00 6.61 -16.02
C CYS A 82 9.90 5.89 -17.06
N LYS A 83 11.05 5.40 -16.61
CA LYS A 83 11.92 4.53 -17.42
C LYS A 83 11.27 3.14 -17.62
N ASN A 84 11.73 2.42 -18.63
CA ASN A 84 11.20 1.09 -19.01
C ASN A 84 11.62 -0.05 -18.05
N ASN A 85 11.91 0.23 -16.79
CA ASN A 85 12.36 -0.77 -15.81
C ASN A 85 11.23 -1.34 -14.93
N GLU A 86 10.03 -0.74 -14.96
CA GLU A 86 8.86 -1.23 -14.22
C GLU A 86 7.78 -1.76 -15.18
N THR A 87 6.95 -2.70 -14.71
CA THR A 87 5.80 -3.19 -15.48
C THR A 87 4.71 -2.12 -15.57
N ILE A 88 3.98 -2.13 -16.68
CA ILE A 88 2.86 -1.20 -16.89
C ILE A 88 1.79 -1.39 -15.82
N GLU A 89 1.51 -2.63 -15.45
CA GLU A 89 0.54 -3.01 -14.42
C GLU A 89 0.92 -2.42 -13.06
N SER A 90 2.20 -2.52 -12.67
CA SER A 90 2.69 -1.94 -11.41
C SER A 90 2.50 -0.43 -11.38
N ILE A 91 2.79 0.26 -12.49
CA ILE A 91 2.60 1.71 -12.59
C ILE A 91 1.12 2.07 -12.57
N TYR A 92 0.28 1.30 -13.27
CA TYR A 92 -1.16 1.52 -13.31
C TYR A 92 -1.78 1.41 -11.92
N GLN A 93 -1.35 0.43 -11.11
CA GLN A 93 -1.79 0.30 -9.73
C GLN A 93 -1.31 1.45 -8.83
N GLN A 94 -0.09 1.98 -9.05
CA GLN A 94 0.37 3.19 -8.36
C GLN A 94 -0.51 4.41 -8.70
N LEU A 95 -0.95 4.53 -9.96
CA LEU A 95 -1.91 5.57 -10.35
C LEU A 95 -3.27 5.36 -9.69
N GLY A 96 -3.74 4.12 -9.54
CA GLY A 96 -4.96 3.77 -8.81
C GLY A 96 -4.87 4.17 -7.32
N MET A 97 -3.74 3.93 -6.68
CA MET A 97 -3.50 4.37 -5.30
C MET A 97 -3.45 5.89 -5.19
N LEU A 98 -2.85 6.57 -6.16
CA LEU A 98 -2.84 8.03 -6.23
C LEU A 98 -4.26 8.59 -6.39
N HIS A 99 -5.08 7.97 -7.26
CA HIS A 99 -6.50 8.30 -7.40
C HIS A 99 -7.25 8.13 -6.08
N SER A 100 -7.11 6.96 -5.43
CA SER A 100 -7.75 6.69 -4.13
C SER A 100 -7.32 7.71 -3.07
N LYS A 101 -6.07 8.16 -3.08
CA LYS A 101 -5.59 9.22 -2.17
C LYS A 101 -6.21 10.59 -2.45
N VAL A 102 -6.40 10.94 -3.72
CA VAL A 102 -7.12 12.18 -4.09
C VAL A 102 -8.57 12.13 -3.61
N ILE A 103 -9.27 11.01 -3.87
CA ILE A 103 -10.65 10.81 -3.37
C ILE A 103 -10.68 10.78 -1.84
N SER A 104 -9.70 10.17 -1.18
CA SER A 104 -9.60 10.17 0.29
C SER A 104 -9.51 11.59 0.88
N THR A 105 -9.01 12.54 0.13
CA THR A 105 -8.87 13.94 0.55
C THR A 105 -10.10 14.78 0.20
N LEU A 106 -10.69 14.58 -0.99
CA LEU A 106 -11.68 15.47 -1.58
C LEU A 106 -13.09 14.85 -1.67
N THR A 107 -13.22 13.54 -1.38
CA THR A 107 -14.37 12.69 -1.71
C THR A 107 -14.65 12.63 -3.23
N ASN A 108 -15.56 11.77 -3.65
CA ASN A 108 -15.95 11.66 -5.07
C ASN A 108 -16.77 12.90 -5.54
N ASN A 109 -17.19 13.76 -4.64
CA ASN A 109 -17.83 15.04 -4.97
C ASN A 109 -16.98 15.93 -5.88
N ILE A 110 -15.63 15.78 -5.84
CA ILE A 110 -14.73 16.45 -6.76
C ILE A 110 -15.05 16.08 -8.23
N THR A 111 -15.36 14.83 -8.50
CA THR A 111 -15.72 14.36 -9.84
C THR A 111 -16.98 15.06 -10.35
N THR A 112 -18.03 15.09 -9.56
CA THR A 112 -19.30 15.78 -9.88
C THR A 112 -19.09 17.27 -10.09
N MET A 113 -18.29 17.90 -9.21
CA MET A 113 -17.96 19.32 -9.33
C MET A 113 -17.19 19.64 -10.61
N LEU A 114 -16.18 18.84 -10.97
CA LEU A 114 -15.37 19.08 -12.18
C LEU A 114 -16.14 18.78 -13.46
N ILE A 115 -17.07 17.84 -13.45
CA ILE A 115 -17.98 17.60 -14.60
C ILE A 115 -18.89 18.80 -14.82
N SER A 116 -19.46 19.36 -13.73
CA SER A 116 -20.35 20.54 -13.83
C SER A 116 -19.58 21.84 -14.13
N ARG A 117 -18.31 21.93 -13.76
CA ARG A 117 -17.44 23.12 -13.91
C ARG A 117 -16.07 22.71 -14.46
N PRO A 118 -15.93 22.33 -15.74
CA PRO A 118 -14.68 21.80 -16.32
C PRO A 118 -13.49 22.78 -16.24
N ASN A 119 -13.76 24.09 -16.15
CA ASN A 119 -12.74 25.13 -16.06
C ASN A 119 -12.34 25.49 -14.61
N TYR A 120 -12.88 24.80 -13.61
CA TYR A 120 -12.53 25.04 -12.21
C TYR A 120 -11.06 24.72 -11.93
N ASP A 121 -10.38 25.60 -11.21
CA ASP A 121 -9.00 25.39 -10.76
C ASP A 121 -8.99 24.60 -9.43
N ALA A 122 -8.69 23.32 -9.52
CA ALA A 122 -8.70 22.42 -8.37
C ALA A 122 -7.38 22.40 -7.56
N ARG A 123 -6.36 23.17 -7.95
CA ARG A 123 -5.05 23.21 -7.26
C ARG A 123 -5.20 23.59 -5.79
N ASN A 124 -6.01 24.60 -5.51
CA ASN A 124 -6.23 25.08 -4.14
C ASN A 124 -6.88 24.01 -3.23
N LEU A 125 -7.65 23.09 -3.79
CA LEU A 125 -8.26 21.99 -3.03
C LEU A 125 -7.22 20.96 -2.57
N MET A 126 -6.09 20.88 -3.27
CA MET A 126 -4.97 19.98 -2.94
C MET A 126 -3.90 20.66 -2.08
N GLY A 127 -4.14 21.90 -1.64
CA GLY A 127 -3.21 22.64 -0.78
C GLY A 127 -2.85 21.86 0.49
N GLY A 128 -1.56 21.78 0.82
CA GLY A 128 -1.04 21.05 1.99
C GLY A 128 -0.96 19.53 1.83
N THR A 129 -1.46 18.92 0.74
CA THR A 129 -1.47 17.46 0.55
C THR A 129 -0.23 16.92 -0.16
N HIS A 130 0.64 17.78 -0.66
CA HIS A 130 1.79 17.38 -1.49
C HIS A 130 2.69 16.34 -0.81
N SER A 131 3.03 16.54 0.47
CA SER A 131 3.85 15.61 1.25
C SER A 131 3.15 14.25 1.42
N SER A 132 1.84 14.24 1.61
CA SER A 132 1.04 13.02 1.76
C SER A 132 0.94 12.23 0.46
N LEU A 133 0.77 12.90 -0.67
CA LEU A 133 0.78 12.29 -2.01
C LEU A 133 2.17 11.72 -2.35
N ASP A 134 3.25 12.47 -2.11
CA ASP A 134 4.61 11.98 -2.34
C ASP A 134 4.97 10.81 -1.40
N CYS A 135 4.54 10.85 -0.14
CA CYS A 135 4.65 9.74 0.79
C CYS A 135 3.93 8.49 0.26
N MET A 136 2.68 8.62 -0.23
CA MET A 136 1.92 7.52 -0.83
C MET A 136 2.66 6.90 -2.02
N ILE A 137 3.17 7.72 -2.95
CA ILE A 137 3.94 7.24 -4.10
C ILE A 137 5.22 6.54 -3.66
N LYS A 138 5.96 7.07 -2.68
CA LYS A 138 7.18 6.45 -2.16
C LYS A 138 6.90 5.11 -1.49
N THR A 139 5.82 5.02 -0.75
CA THR A 139 5.39 3.79 -0.08
C THR A 139 4.96 2.76 -1.11
N THR A 140 4.09 3.12 -2.05
CA THR A 140 3.60 2.21 -3.08
C THR A 140 4.70 1.76 -4.05
N ALA A 141 5.71 2.57 -4.34
CA ALA A 141 6.86 2.17 -5.15
C ALA A 141 7.76 1.12 -4.47
N ARG A 142 7.68 1.00 -3.14
CA ARG A 142 8.44 0.01 -2.34
C ARG A 142 7.61 -1.21 -1.96
N CYS A 143 6.31 -1.13 -2.10
CA CYS A 143 5.40 -2.22 -1.81
C CYS A 143 5.16 -3.08 -3.04
N LEU A 144 4.83 -4.32 -2.80
CA LEU A 144 4.30 -5.19 -3.83
C LEU A 144 2.83 -4.79 -4.04
N HIS A 145 2.55 -4.18 -5.19
CA HIS A 145 1.25 -3.58 -5.47
C HIS A 145 0.10 -4.57 -5.52
N PHE A 146 0.43 -5.85 -5.77
CA PHE A 146 -0.52 -6.95 -5.80
C PHE A 146 -0.85 -7.50 -4.42
N ILE A 147 -0.08 -7.13 -3.38
CA ILE A 147 -0.39 -7.58 -2.02
C ILE A 147 -1.60 -6.82 -1.52
N LYS A 148 -2.72 -7.52 -1.57
CA LYS A 148 -3.98 -7.09 -0.98
C LYS A 148 -3.86 -7.30 0.52
N GLY A 149 -3.93 -6.23 1.31
CA GLY A 149 -3.87 -6.34 2.76
C GLY A 149 -2.81 -5.47 3.41
N PHE A 150 -2.54 -5.72 4.67
CA PHE A 150 -1.56 -5.00 5.48
C PHE A 150 -0.59 -5.97 6.16
N GLY A 151 0.58 -5.46 6.57
CA GLY A 151 1.57 -6.22 7.33
C GLY A 151 1.22 -6.22 8.81
N PRO A 152 0.77 -7.35 9.38
CA PRO A 152 0.57 -7.48 10.81
C PRO A 152 1.90 -7.65 11.55
N SER A 153 1.97 -7.26 12.82
CA SER A 153 3.07 -7.65 13.68
C SER A 153 2.90 -9.11 14.13
N ARG A 154 4.02 -9.84 14.31
CA ARG A 154 3.98 -11.16 14.90
C ARG A 154 3.66 -11.06 16.40
N MET A 155 2.64 -11.78 16.86
CA MET A 155 2.23 -11.79 18.25
C MET A 155 1.55 -13.12 18.58
N PRO A 156 1.86 -13.76 19.72
CA PRO A 156 1.14 -14.93 20.19
C PRO A 156 -0.38 -14.69 20.24
N LEU A 157 -1.16 -15.67 19.81
CA LEU A 157 -2.62 -15.54 19.70
C LEU A 157 -3.29 -15.18 21.04
N ASN A 158 -2.80 -15.74 22.17
CA ASN A 158 -3.31 -15.43 23.51
C ASN A 158 -3.13 -13.93 23.84
N GLN A 159 -1.99 -13.34 23.53
CA GLN A 159 -1.72 -11.91 23.76
C GLN A 159 -2.60 -11.03 22.85
N ARG A 160 -2.77 -11.44 21.58
CA ARG A 160 -3.67 -10.77 20.65
C ARG A 160 -5.13 -10.81 21.12
N ASN A 161 -5.55 -11.95 21.72
CA ASN A 161 -6.88 -12.09 22.33
C ASN A 161 -7.07 -11.20 23.56
N MET A 162 -6.01 -10.92 24.33
CA MET A 162 -6.08 -9.94 25.43
C MET A 162 -6.36 -8.53 24.89
N ILE A 163 -5.67 -8.11 23.84
CA ILE A 163 -5.96 -6.82 23.18
C ILE A 163 -7.39 -6.78 22.63
N ALA A 164 -7.86 -7.88 22.03
CA ALA A 164 -9.24 -7.99 21.57
C ALA A 164 -10.26 -7.80 22.71
N SER A 165 -9.96 -8.34 23.91
CA SER A 165 -10.81 -8.17 25.09
C SER A 165 -10.84 -6.73 25.57
N ILE A 166 -9.69 -6.03 25.58
CA ILE A 166 -9.60 -4.61 25.92
C ILE A 166 -10.51 -3.79 24.99
N PHE A 167 -10.41 -4.03 23.67
CA PHE A 167 -11.29 -3.33 22.73
C PHE A 167 -12.76 -3.65 22.98
N LYS A 168 -13.11 -4.94 23.12
CA LYS A 168 -14.50 -5.36 23.33
C LYS A 168 -15.14 -4.71 24.56
N ASN A 169 -14.36 -4.49 25.62
CA ASN A 169 -14.86 -3.92 26.86
C ASN A 169 -15.05 -2.39 26.80
N ASN A 170 -14.23 -1.70 26.00
CA ASN A 170 -14.15 -0.24 26.00
C ASN A 170 -14.72 0.43 24.75
N ILE A 171 -15.03 -0.34 23.68
CA ILE A 171 -15.43 0.23 22.40
C ILE A 171 -16.88 0.76 22.44
N HIS A 172 -17.10 1.98 21.92
CA HIS A 172 -18.43 2.54 21.74
C HIS A 172 -19.08 2.08 20.42
N SER A 173 -20.40 2.05 20.35
CA SER A 173 -21.17 1.64 19.17
C SER A 173 -20.90 2.47 17.91
N ASP A 174 -20.51 3.74 18.07
CA ASP A 174 -20.22 4.66 16.99
C ASP A 174 -18.88 4.34 16.30
N VAL A 175 -18.03 3.49 16.90
CA VAL A 175 -16.76 3.12 16.29
C VAL A 175 -16.99 2.12 15.16
N VAL A 176 -16.56 2.51 13.96
CA VAL A 176 -16.58 1.66 12.76
C VAL A 176 -15.31 0.80 12.69
N TYR A 177 -14.16 1.43 12.86
CA TYR A 177 -12.85 0.79 12.88
C TYR A 177 -12.03 1.22 14.08
N GLY A 178 -11.24 0.31 14.61
CA GLY A 178 -10.25 0.57 15.65
C GLY A 178 -8.94 -0.15 15.35
N PHE A 179 -7.81 0.51 15.56
CA PHE A 179 -6.48 -0.07 15.33
C PHE A 179 -5.55 0.23 16.49
N VAL A 180 -4.69 -0.75 16.78
CA VAL A 180 -3.41 -0.55 17.44
C VAL A 180 -2.35 -0.80 16.38
N MET A 181 -1.54 0.20 16.06
CA MET A 181 -0.62 0.12 14.94
C MET A 181 0.60 1.02 15.11
N THR A 182 1.63 0.74 14.33
CA THR A 182 2.75 1.66 14.10
C THR A 182 2.61 2.30 12.73
N THR A 183 3.57 3.10 12.30
CA THR A 183 3.63 3.63 10.94
C THR A 183 3.72 2.52 9.86
N ASN A 184 4.19 1.33 10.23
CA ASN A 184 4.52 0.26 9.28
C ASN A 184 3.71 -1.04 9.49
N TYR A 185 3.25 -1.31 10.71
CA TYR A 185 2.64 -2.59 11.09
C TYR A 185 1.36 -2.39 11.88
N VAL A 186 0.40 -3.28 11.63
CA VAL A 186 -0.84 -3.36 12.40
C VAL A 186 -0.69 -4.47 13.44
N ILE A 187 -0.93 -4.12 14.71
CA ILE A 187 -0.84 -5.04 15.86
C ILE A 187 -2.20 -5.68 16.11
N TYR A 188 -3.24 -4.86 16.10
CA TYR A 188 -4.62 -5.28 16.29
C TYR A 188 -5.56 -4.44 15.44
N ARG A 189 -6.66 -5.07 14.99
CA ARG A 189 -7.74 -4.44 14.24
C ARG A 189 -9.08 -4.83 14.83
N TYR A 190 -9.90 -3.82 15.11
CA TYR A 190 -11.33 -3.96 15.36
C TYR A 190 -12.12 -3.49 14.14
N THR A 191 -13.18 -4.19 13.81
CA THR A 191 -14.17 -3.77 12.80
C THR A 191 -15.58 -3.99 13.33
N ARG A 192 -16.47 -3.02 13.10
CA ARG A 192 -17.89 -3.15 13.41
C ARG A 192 -18.48 -4.34 12.64
N LYS A 193 -19.44 -5.06 13.22
CA LYS A 193 -20.07 -6.21 12.56
C LYS A 193 -20.55 -5.87 11.15
N ASN A 194 -20.35 -6.78 10.21
CA ASN A 194 -20.72 -6.67 8.79
C ASN A 194 -20.01 -5.54 8.02
N VAL A 195 -18.94 -5.00 8.56
CA VAL A 195 -18.10 -4.02 7.87
C VAL A 195 -16.76 -4.66 7.52
N GLY A 196 -16.42 -4.68 6.23
CA GLY A 196 -15.10 -5.11 5.76
C GLY A 196 -14.13 -3.93 5.70
N LEU A 197 -12.83 -4.20 5.79
CA LEU A 197 -11.79 -3.20 5.51
C LEU A 197 -11.09 -3.58 4.21
N HIS A 198 -11.21 -2.72 3.20
CA HIS A 198 -10.51 -2.91 1.94
C HIS A 198 -9.02 -2.56 2.10
N HIS A 199 -8.15 -3.28 1.41
CA HIS A 199 -6.69 -3.08 1.52
C HIS A 199 -6.22 -1.69 1.11
N ILE A 200 -6.87 -1.05 0.14
CA ILE A 200 -6.59 0.34 -0.26
C ILE A 200 -6.92 1.30 0.89
N ASP A 201 -8.05 1.11 1.55
CA ASP A 201 -8.46 1.94 2.68
C ASP A 201 -7.50 1.77 3.88
N ALA A 202 -7.02 0.56 4.14
CA ALA A 202 -5.97 0.30 5.11
C ALA A 202 -4.65 1.03 4.77
N ALA A 203 -4.26 1.05 3.50
CA ALA A 203 -3.08 1.78 3.03
C ALA A 203 -3.25 3.30 3.16
N LEU A 204 -4.45 3.83 2.92
CA LEU A 204 -4.77 5.25 3.12
C LEU A 204 -4.67 5.66 4.59
N LEU A 205 -5.14 4.82 5.51
CA LEU A 205 -4.98 5.03 6.97
C LEU A 205 -3.52 5.02 7.39
N SER A 206 -2.73 4.05 6.93
CA SER A 206 -1.29 4.01 7.18
C SER A 206 -0.58 5.25 6.63
N ASN A 207 -0.95 5.70 5.43
CA ASN A 207 -0.43 6.93 4.85
C ASN A 207 -0.81 8.17 5.67
N LEU A 208 -2.03 8.25 6.20
CA LEU A 208 -2.45 9.35 7.08
C LEU A 208 -1.48 9.47 8.26
N ILE A 209 -1.25 8.38 8.99
CA ILE A 209 -0.37 8.38 10.17
C ILE A 209 1.09 8.65 9.82
N THR A 210 1.56 8.12 8.68
CA THR A 210 2.95 8.27 8.25
C THR A 210 3.27 9.68 7.75
N SER A 211 2.34 10.31 7.04
CA SER A 211 2.56 11.58 6.34
C SER A 211 2.35 12.82 7.22
N TYR A 212 1.54 12.75 8.26
CA TYR A 212 1.24 13.89 9.13
C TYR A 212 2.04 13.83 10.43
N ILE A 213 3.08 14.65 10.53
CA ILE A 213 3.92 14.76 11.72
C ILE A 213 3.12 15.23 12.94
N SER A 214 2.12 16.10 12.73
CA SER A 214 1.24 16.60 13.80
C SER A 214 0.45 15.50 14.51
N LEU A 215 0.15 14.38 13.83
CA LEU A 215 -0.51 13.23 14.44
C LEU A 215 0.40 12.45 15.41
N ARG A 216 1.71 12.69 15.35
CA ARG A 216 2.71 12.02 16.20
C ARG A 216 2.97 12.73 17.53
N SER A 217 2.53 13.97 17.68
CA SER A 217 2.86 14.79 18.86
C SER A 217 1.69 15.01 19.80
N THR A 218 0.47 14.84 19.34
CA THR A 218 -0.74 15.12 20.13
C THR A 218 -1.91 14.28 19.64
N MET A 219 -2.93 14.17 20.49
CA MET A 219 -4.24 13.64 20.08
C MET A 219 -4.80 14.48 18.92
N SER A 220 -5.29 13.81 17.88
CA SER A 220 -5.82 14.45 16.69
C SER A 220 -7.23 13.95 16.35
N TRP A 221 -8.04 14.85 15.79
CA TRP A 221 -9.34 14.57 15.21
C TRP A 221 -9.36 15.05 13.76
N THR A 222 -9.40 14.12 12.81
CA THR A 222 -9.20 14.42 11.39
C THR A 222 -10.19 13.64 10.52
N PRO A 223 -10.89 14.29 9.59
CA PRO A 223 -11.72 13.59 8.62
C PRO A 223 -10.84 12.84 7.59
N ILE A 224 -11.29 11.67 7.18
CA ILE A 224 -10.71 10.88 6.08
C ILE A 224 -11.84 10.22 5.29
N CYS A 225 -11.82 10.31 3.99
CA CYS A 225 -12.67 9.49 3.14
C CYS A 225 -11.94 8.16 2.87
N LEU A 226 -12.64 7.05 3.07
CA LEU A 226 -12.20 5.71 2.71
C LEU A 226 -13.04 5.25 1.51
N PRO A 227 -12.53 5.32 0.27
CA PRO A 227 -13.34 5.19 -0.94
C PRO A 227 -14.06 3.86 -1.10
N HIS A 228 -13.53 2.78 -0.53
CA HIS A 228 -14.16 1.45 -0.58
C HIS A 228 -15.16 1.21 0.55
N PHE A 229 -15.14 2.04 1.58
CA PHE A 229 -16.19 2.09 2.60
C PHE A 229 -17.33 3.01 2.13
N SER A 230 -17.00 4.25 1.78
CA SER A 230 -17.89 5.25 1.19
C SER A 230 -17.06 6.34 0.53
N ASP A 231 -17.28 6.62 -0.74
CA ASP A 231 -16.53 7.63 -1.50
C ASP A 231 -17.20 9.02 -1.48
N GLU A 232 -18.42 9.12 -0.95
CA GLU A 232 -19.18 10.38 -0.87
C GLU A 232 -19.03 11.10 0.48
N GLY A 233 -18.61 10.40 1.54
CA GLY A 233 -18.56 10.91 2.91
C GLY A 233 -17.23 10.72 3.60
N PHE A 234 -17.10 11.37 4.76
CA PHE A 234 -15.93 11.25 5.62
C PHE A 234 -16.21 10.36 6.83
N LEU A 235 -15.25 9.55 7.19
CA LEU A 235 -15.08 9.03 8.53
C LEU A 235 -14.24 10.01 9.34
N TYR A 236 -14.53 10.11 10.61
CA TYR A 236 -13.83 10.98 11.53
C TYR A 236 -12.89 10.14 12.38
N THR A 237 -11.59 10.43 12.25
CA THR A 237 -10.52 9.66 12.85
C THR A 237 -10.00 10.32 14.09
N TRP A 238 -10.12 9.64 15.23
CA TRP A 238 -9.41 9.97 16.46
C TRP A 238 -8.10 9.19 16.51
N VAL A 239 -6.99 9.88 16.72
CA VAL A 239 -5.65 9.29 16.78
C VAL A 239 -4.95 9.77 18.04
N THR A 240 -4.35 8.86 18.78
CA THR A 240 -3.40 9.15 19.86
C THR A 240 -2.13 8.33 19.69
N LEU A 241 -1.01 8.90 20.13
CA LEU A 241 0.27 8.20 20.25
C LEU A 241 0.47 7.83 21.73
N MET A 242 0.66 6.55 22.02
CA MET A 242 0.97 6.09 23.39
C MET A 242 2.28 6.70 23.86
N GLN A 243 2.32 7.11 25.13
CA GLN A 243 3.49 7.77 25.71
C GLN A 243 4.75 6.91 25.59
N GLU A 244 5.86 7.56 25.26
CA GLU A 244 7.19 6.94 25.14
C GLU A 244 7.22 5.71 24.21
N SER A 245 6.35 5.67 23.18
CA SER A 245 6.29 4.59 22.22
C SER A 245 6.05 5.09 20.79
N ASN A 246 6.12 4.18 19.81
CA ASN A 246 5.72 4.43 18.42
C ASN A 246 4.37 3.76 18.10
N ILE A 247 3.55 3.54 19.12
CA ILE A 247 2.26 2.83 18.99
C ILE A 247 1.15 3.86 18.93
N PHE A 248 0.35 3.78 17.86
CA PHE A 248 -0.83 4.60 17.65
C PHE A 248 -2.09 3.81 17.98
N ILE A 249 -3.02 4.45 18.67
CA ILE A 249 -4.41 4.00 18.79
C ILE A 249 -5.23 4.87 17.85
N VAL A 250 -5.94 4.24 16.94
CA VAL A 250 -6.72 4.91 15.90
C VAL A 250 -8.15 4.41 15.96
N LEU A 251 -9.10 5.30 16.15
CA LEU A 251 -10.53 4.99 16.15
C LEU A 251 -11.24 5.83 15.09
N LEU A 252 -12.11 5.21 14.31
CA LEU A 252 -12.87 5.87 13.25
C LEU A 252 -14.35 5.75 13.49
N SER A 253 -15.08 6.83 13.26
CA SER A 253 -16.53 6.90 13.35
C SER A 253 -17.15 7.51 12.09
N ASP A 254 -18.34 7.08 11.73
CA ASP A 254 -19.20 7.70 10.72
C ASP A 254 -20.01 8.90 11.28
N ASN A 255 -19.96 9.13 12.61
CA ASN A 255 -20.61 10.25 13.28
C ASN A 255 -19.63 11.39 13.54
N ALA A 256 -19.85 12.55 12.92
CA ALA A 256 -19.04 13.76 13.10
C ALA A 256 -19.01 14.28 14.55
N SER A 257 -20.06 13.99 15.31
CA SER A 257 -20.21 14.46 16.71
C SER A 257 -19.62 13.51 17.75
N ALA A 258 -19.09 12.35 17.35
CA ALA A 258 -18.60 11.29 18.24
C ALA A 258 -17.22 11.55 18.87
N PHE A 259 -16.67 12.76 18.77
CA PHE A 259 -15.34 13.08 19.30
C PHE A 259 -15.18 12.73 20.79
N LYS A 260 -16.18 13.10 21.60
CA LYS A 260 -16.12 12.89 23.06
C LYS A 260 -16.15 11.39 23.41
N GLU A 261 -16.99 10.65 22.74
CA GLU A 261 -17.17 9.21 22.88
C GLU A 261 -15.88 8.47 22.47
N LEU A 262 -15.32 8.81 21.30
CA LEU A 262 -14.08 8.21 20.81
C LEU A 262 -12.91 8.55 21.70
N LYS A 263 -12.82 9.78 22.20
CA LYS A 263 -11.79 10.18 23.16
C LYS A 263 -11.88 9.37 24.45
N THR A 264 -13.09 9.18 25.01
CA THR A 264 -13.30 8.39 26.20
C THR A 264 -12.90 6.94 25.98
N CYS A 265 -13.34 6.33 24.87
CA CYS A 265 -12.95 4.97 24.49
C CYS A 265 -11.43 4.84 24.31
N GLY A 266 -10.84 5.76 23.55
CA GLY A 266 -9.41 5.74 23.27
C GLY A 266 -8.55 5.83 24.51
N ASN A 267 -8.88 6.74 25.44
CA ASN A 267 -8.18 6.87 26.72
C ASN A 267 -8.33 5.62 27.59
N ALA A 268 -9.49 4.98 27.61
CA ALA A 268 -9.72 3.73 28.35
C ALA A 268 -8.90 2.57 27.74
N ILE A 269 -8.90 2.46 26.42
CA ILE A 269 -8.08 1.47 25.68
C ILE A 269 -6.59 1.72 25.94
N GLU A 270 -6.13 2.98 25.87
CA GLU A 270 -4.72 3.35 26.14
C GLU A 270 -4.30 2.94 27.55
N ALA A 271 -5.10 3.25 28.57
CA ALA A 271 -4.81 2.93 29.97
C ALA A 271 -4.70 1.41 30.22
N GLU A 272 -5.57 0.60 29.61
CA GLU A 272 -5.46 -0.85 29.72
C GLU A 272 -4.30 -1.43 28.90
N LEU A 273 -4.01 -0.87 27.71
CA LEU A 273 -2.89 -1.30 26.87
C LEU A 273 -1.53 -0.97 27.48
N GLU A 274 -1.42 0.03 28.36
CA GLU A 274 -0.16 0.38 29.04
C GLU A 274 0.40 -0.82 29.81
N SER A 275 -0.46 -1.67 30.38
CA SER A 275 -0.05 -2.91 31.04
C SER A 275 0.57 -3.95 30.09
N MET A 276 0.29 -3.83 28.78
CA MET A 276 0.80 -4.71 27.72
C MET A 276 1.86 -4.03 26.83
N LYS A 277 2.26 -2.82 27.14
CA LYS A 277 3.16 -2.00 26.30
C LYS A 277 4.43 -2.75 25.91
N LEU A 278 5.12 -3.36 26.88
CA LEU A 278 6.35 -4.12 26.62
C LEU A 278 6.13 -5.29 25.63
N VAL A 279 5.03 -6.01 25.78
CA VAL A 279 4.67 -7.12 24.86
C VAL A 279 4.43 -6.63 23.44
N VAL A 280 3.77 -5.48 23.31
CA VAL A 280 3.51 -4.87 22.01
C VAL A 280 4.80 -4.35 21.39
N GLU A 281 5.67 -3.72 22.17
CA GLU A 281 6.98 -3.24 21.71
C GLU A 281 7.90 -4.39 21.28
N GLU A 282 7.95 -5.49 22.01
CA GLU A 282 8.68 -6.71 21.63
C GLU A 282 8.14 -7.27 20.31
N SER A 283 6.82 -7.32 20.13
CA SER A 283 6.19 -7.74 18.88
C SER A 283 6.62 -6.89 17.68
N ILE A 284 6.80 -5.59 17.88
CA ILE A 284 7.24 -4.64 16.85
C ILE A 284 8.75 -4.76 16.60
N ALA A 285 9.54 -4.92 17.65
CA ALA A 285 11.01 -5.03 17.57
C ALA A 285 11.45 -6.26 16.74
N CYS A 286 10.60 -7.30 16.67
CA CYS A 286 10.82 -8.49 15.83
C CYS A 286 10.47 -8.27 14.35
N MET A 287 10.06 -7.07 13.94
CA MET A 287 9.66 -6.79 12.57
C MET A 287 10.69 -5.92 11.83
N PRO A 288 10.91 -6.12 10.51
CA PRO A 288 10.45 -7.26 9.70
C PRO A 288 11.12 -8.57 10.13
N HIS A 289 10.43 -9.69 9.92
CA HIS A 289 10.92 -10.99 10.38
C HIS A 289 12.29 -11.35 9.80
N PRO A 290 13.30 -11.67 10.61
CA PRO A 290 14.52 -12.26 10.10
C PRO A 290 14.23 -13.62 9.44
N VAL A 291 14.83 -13.91 8.29
CA VAL A 291 14.61 -15.17 7.55
C VAL A 291 14.95 -16.38 8.40
N TYR A 292 15.99 -16.31 9.25
CA TYR A 292 16.40 -17.39 10.15
C TYR A 292 15.32 -17.81 11.17
N THR A 293 14.34 -16.96 11.46
CA THR A 293 13.20 -17.29 12.34
C THR A 293 12.40 -18.49 11.80
N PHE A 294 12.47 -18.75 10.50
CA PHE A 294 11.73 -19.82 9.82
C PHE A 294 12.64 -20.97 9.40
N ASP A 295 13.85 -21.06 9.94
CA ASP A 295 14.85 -22.11 9.69
C ASP A 295 15.18 -22.37 8.20
N VAL A 296 15.22 -21.30 7.42
CA VAL A 296 15.55 -21.35 5.97
C VAL A 296 16.70 -20.38 5.66
N LYS A 297 17.94 -20.86 5.86
CA LYS A 297 19.14 -20.04 5.74
C LYS A 297 19.50 -19.68 4.30
N GLU A 298 18.99 -20.43 3.34
CA GLU A 298 19.25 -20.27 1.91
C GLU A 298 18.39 -19.20 1.26
N VAL A 299 17.31 -18.75 1.94
CA VAL A 299 16.41 -17.70 1.47
C VAL A 299 17.00 -16.34 1.84
N ASN A 300 17.18 -15.46 0.85
CA ASN A 300 17.65 -14.09 1.07
C ASN A 300 16.53 -13.16 1.51
N HIS A 301 15.36 -13.33 0.88
CA HIS A 301 14.16 -12.54 1.15
C HIS A 301 12.92 -13.31 0.74
N PHE A 302 11.82 -13.12 1.44
CA PHE A 302 10.52 -13.68 1.04
C PHE A 302 9.37 -12.74 1.35
N VAL A 303 8.28 -12.95 0.63
CA VAL A 303 6.95 -12.39 0.91
C VAL A 303 5.95 -13.52 0.86
N TYR A 304 5.18 -13.68 1.92
CA TYR A 304 4.10 -14.67 2.02
C TYR A 304 2.78 -13.94 2.22
N PHE A 305 1.84 -14.17 1.33
CA PHE A 305 0.48 -13.64 1.39
C PHE A 305 -0.50 -14.77 1.70
N SER A 306 -1.28 -14.63 2.77
CA SER A 306 -2.37 -15.55 3.10
C SER A 306 -3.69 -15.02 2.53
N LYS A 307 -4.30 -15.78 1.62
CA LYS A 307 -5.60 -15.43 1.01
C LYS A 307 -6.75 -15.54 2.02
N TYR A 308 -6.60 -16.41 3.01
CA TYR A 308 -7.61 -16.54 4.06
C TYR A 308 -7.68 -15.31 4.96
N TYR A 309 -6.52 -14.81 5.43
CA TYR A 309 -6.47 -13.63 6.29
C TYR A 309 -6.54 -12.32 5.52
N ASP A 310 -6.24 -12.33 4.22
CA ASP A 310 -6.04 -11.13 3.39
C ASP A 310 -4.93 -10.23 3.94
N GLN A 311 -3.84 -10.84 4.39
CA GLN A 311 -2.70 -10.21 5.03
C GLN A 311 -1.41 -10.83 4.52
N PHE A 312 -0.29 -10.11 4.67
CA PHE A 312 1.01 -10.60 4.25
C PHE A 312 2.06 -10.47 5.35
N VAL A 313 3.06 -11.32 5.29
CA VAL A 313 4.31 -11.17 6.04
C VAL A 313 5.48 -11.14 5.08
N MET A 314 6.49 -10.38 5.45
CA MET A 314 7.68 -10.17 4.64
C MET A 314 8.92 -10.29 5.54
N SER A 315 9.97 -10.91 5.02
CA SER A 315 11.25 -10.93 5.71
C SER A 315 11.94 -9.58 5.64
N GLY A 316 12.89 -9.36 6.56
CA GLY A 316 13.79 -8.21 6.51
C GLY A 316 14.71 -8.26 5.30
N THR A 317 15.30 -7.12 4.99
CA THR A 317 16.27 -6.94 3.90
C THR A 317 17.70 -7.39 4.27
N HIS A 318 17.89 -7.89 5.49
CA HIS A 318 19.17 -8.44 5.93
C HIS A 318 19.33 -9.89 5.45
N PRO A 319 20.46 -10.25 4.85
CA PRO A 319 20.77 -11.63 4.51
C PRO A 319 20.70 -12.52 5.76
N ALA A 320 20.17 -13.74 5.60
CA ALA A 320 19.87 -14.66 6.70
C ALA A 320 21.06 -15.00 7.63
N ASN A 321 22.28 -14.85 7.17
CA ASN A 321 23.48 -15.31 7.88
C ASN A 321 24.32 -14.20 8.50
N PHE A 322 23.93 -12.91 8.39
CA PHE A 322 24.83 -11.82 8.73
C PHE A 322 24.05 -10.65 9.37
N VAL A 323 23.83 -10.76 10.66
CA VAL A 323 23.32 -9.67 11.51
C VAL A 323 24.23 -8.41 11.44
N HIS A 324 25.44 -8.55 10.90
CA HIS A 324 26.44 -7.49 10.76
C HIS A 324 26.69 -7.02 9.31
N LEU A 325 26.00 -7.58 8.31
CA LEU A 325 26.08 -7.05 6.94
C LEU A 325 25.11 -5.88 6.75
N PRO A 326 25.49 -4.88 5.94
CA PRO A 326 24.60 -3.79 5.62
C PRO A 326 23.32 -4.30 4.96
N GLU A 327 22.21 -3.59 5.21
CA GLU A 327 20.93 -3.80 4.49
C GLU A 327 21.19 -3.92 2.98
N LEU A 328 20.39 -4.72 2.31
CA LEU A 328 20.40 -4.77 0.85
C LEU A 328 20.37 -3.33 0.31
N PRO A 329 21.26 -2.96 -0.62
CA PRO A 329 21.24 -1.64 -1.22
C PRO A 329 19.83 -1.31 -1.74
N LYS A 330 19.36 -0.10 -1.52
CA LYS A 330 18.01 0.33 -1.94
C LYS A 330 17.71 -0.01 -3.40
N GLU A 331 18.72 0.08 -4.26
CA GLU A 331 18.61 -0.25 -5.68
C GLU A 331 18.34 -1.74 -5.90
N HIS A 332 19.04 -2.61 -5.17
CA HIS A 332 18.82 -4.06 -5.24
C HIS A 332 17.42 -4.45 -4.70
N TYR A 333 16.99 -3.85 -3.60
CA TYR A 333 15.64 -4.08 -3.08
C TYR A 333 14.55 -3.63 -4.06
N GLN A 334 14.72 -2.48 -4.72
CA GLN A 334 13.77 -2.03 -5.74
C GLN A 334 13.73 -2.98 -6.94
N GLU A 335 14.89 -3.47 -7.38
CA GLU A 335 14.98 -4.45 -8.46
C GLU A 335 14.30 -5.78 -8.09
N LEU A 336 14.50 -6.25 -6.86
CA LEU A 336 13.84 -7.44 -6.34
C LEU A 336 12.30 -7.28 -6.32
N MET A 337 11.79 -6.11 -5.88
CA MET A 337 10.34 -5.83 -5.90
C MET A 337 9.80 -5.82 -7.34
N ILE A 338 10.54 -5.33 -8.31
CA ILE A 338 10.16 -5.39 -9.73
C ILE A 338 10.06 -6.85 -10.20
N ARG A 339 11.04 -7.67 -9.87
CA ARG A 339 11.06 -9.11 -10.21
C ARG A 339 9.89 -9.85 -9.56
N TYR A 340 9.57 -9.56 -8.31
CA TYR A 340 8.41 -10.11 -7.63
C TYR A 340 7.08 -9.70 -8.29
N ASN A 341 6.94 -8.44 -8.67
CA ASN A 341 5.77 -7.98 -9.42
C ASN A 341 5.63 -8.70 -10.77
N GLN A 342 6.73 -8.93 -11.49
CA GLN A 342 6.74 -9.71 -12.73
C GLN A 342 6.32 -11.17 -12.49
N ALA A 343 6.88 -11.83 -11.47
CA ALA A 343 6.55 -13.20 -11.13
C ALA A 343 5.06 -13.34 -10.74
N HIS A 344 4.53 -12.39 -9.97
CA HIS A 344 3.12 -12.34 -9.60
C HIS A 344 2.21 -12.17 -10.81
N SER A 345 2.47 -11.19 -11.69
CA SER A 345 1.66 -10.94 -12.88
C SER A 345 1.51 -12.19 -13.75
N PHE A 346 2.58 -12.98 -13.89
CA PHE A 346 2.49 -14.28 -14.58
C PHE A 346 1.65 -15.30 -13.80
N SER A 347 1.68 -15.29 -12.47
CA SER A 347 0.91 -16.21 -11.64
C SER A 347 -0.60 -15.93 -11.68
N GLU A 348 -1.03 -14.69 -11.88
CA GLU A 348 -2.44 -14.32 -12.04
C GLU A 348 -3.06 -14.94 -13.29
N TYR A 349 -2.32 -14.99 -14.40
CA TYR A 349 -2.78 -15.70 -15.59
C TYR A 349 -2.95 -17.21 -15.36
N ALA A 350 -2.11 -17.80 -14.49
CA ALA A 350 -2.20 -19.21 -14.16
C ALA A 350 -3.38 -19.56 -13.23
N GLU A 351 -3.89 -18.62 -12.44
CA GLU A 351 -5.07 -18.80 -11.58
C GLU A 351 -6.34 -19.11 -12.39
N TYR A 352 -6.40 -18.65 -13.64
CA TYR A 352 -7.45 -19.00 -14.58
C TYR A 352 -7.55 -20.51 -14.85
N TYR A 353 -6.46 -21.26 -14.61
CA TYR A 353 -6.36 -22.71 -14.83
C TYR A 353 -6.54 -23.55 -13.57
N LYS A 354 -7.01 -23.00 -12.45
CA LYS A 354 -7.38 -23.70 -11.19
C LYS A 354 -6.32 -24.68 -10.66
N GLY A 355 -5.04 -24.33 -10.66
CA GLY A 355 -3.97 -25.22 -10.21
C GLY A 355 -2.96 -24.57 -9.28
N ASN A 356 -2.15 -25.43 -8.62
CA ASN A 356 -0.94 -24.97 -7.96
C ASN A 356 0.04 -24.47 -9.02
N TYR A 357 0.54 -23.27 -8.84
CA TYR A 357 1.50 -22.65 -9.73
C TYR A 357 2.86 -22.56 -9.04
N THR A 358 3.88 -23.04 -9.71
CA THR A 358 5.28 -22.88 -9.25
C THR A 358 6.13 -22.45 -10.43
N LYS A 359 6.83 -21.34 -10.27
CA LYS A 359 7.74 -20.80 -11.27
C LYS A 359 9.05 -20.39 -10.61
N VAL A 360 10.15 -20.60 -11.32
CA VAL A 360 11.48 -20.12 -10.92
C VAL A 360 12.04 -19.29 -12.07
N ASP A 361 12.27 -18.02 -11.80
CA ASP A 361 12.93 -17.10 -12.71
C ASP A 361 14.41 -16.98 -12.32
N VAL A 362 15.30 -17.21 -13.29
CA VAL A 362 16.75 -17.21 -13.09
C VAL A 362 17.33 -15.87 -13.54
N TYR A 363 17.98 -15.19 -12.62
CA TYR A 363 18.75 -13.98 -12.88
C TYR A 363 20.24 -14.25 -12.67
N ARG A 364 21.11 -13.31 -13.06
CA ARG A 364 22.56 -13.52 -13.03
C ARG A 364 23.08 -14.03 -11.68
N ASN A 365 22.62 -13.45 -10.59
CA ASN A 365 23.13 -13.75 -9.23
C ASN A 365 22.02 -14.21 -8.28
N GLU A 366 20.79 -14.35 -8.77
CA GLU A 366 19.60 -14.54 -7.94
C GLU A 366 18.58 -15.41 -8.66
N LEU A 367 17.88 -16.24 -7.88
CA LEU A 367 16.68 -16.95 -8.30
C LEU A 367 15.48 -16.30 -7.61
N VAL A 368 14.39 -16.14 -8.34
CA VAL A 368 13.09 -15.75 -7.79
C VAL A 368 12.12 -16.91 -7.96
N VAL A 369 11.64 -17.42 -6.84
CA VAL A 369 10.68 -18.52 -6.77
C VAL A 369 9.30 -17.93 -6.46
N CYS A 370 8.30 -18.27 -7.26
CA CYS A 370 6.90 -17.97 -7.01
C CYS A 370 6.13 -19.28 -6.82
N ILE A 371 5.50 -19.47 -5.67
CA ILE A 371 4.57 -20.58 -5.39
C ILE A 371 3.22 -19.97 -5.07
N ARG A 372 2.20 -20.32 -5.82
CA ARG A 372 0.82 -19.85 -5.62
C ARG A 372 -0.17 -21.01 -5.66
N ASN A 373 -1.12 -20.97 -4.73
CA ASN A 373 -2.24 -21.90 -4.68
C ASN A 373 -3.52 -21.17 -4.23
N GLN A 374 -4.57 -21.92 -3.88
CA GLN A 374 -5.84 -21.34 -3.43
C GLN A 374 -5.76 -20.68 -2.05
N GLU A 375 -4.77 -21.05 -1.21
CA GLU A 375 -4.66 -20.58 0.18
C GLU A 375 -3.65 -19.45 0.34
N TYR A 376 -2.54 -19.49 -0.41
CA TYR A 376 -1.45 -18.54 -0.25
C TYR A 376 -0.67 -18.27 -1.54
N GLU A 377 0.15 -17.24 -1.49
CA GLU A 377 1.21 -16.98 -2.46
C GLU A 377 2.52 -16.69 -1.73
N LEU A 378 3.59 -17.38 -2.14
CA LEU A 378 4.96 -17.15 -1.70
C LEU A 378 5.80 -16.62 -2.86
N LEU A 379 6.51 -15.54 -2.62
CA LEU A 379 7.59 -15.05 -3.46
C LEU A 379 8.87 -15.10 -2.63
N ALA A 380 9.90 -15.75 -3.13
CA ALA A 380 11.18 -15.89 -2.42
C ALA A 380 12.35 -15.64 -3.33
N SER A 381 13.39 -15.02 -2.79
CA SER A 381 14.66 -14.78 -3.44
C SER A 381 15.75 -15.64 -2.82
N MET A 382 16.56 -16.26 -3.64
CA MET A 382 17.64 -17.16 -3.25
C MET A 382 18.87 -16.97 -4.14
N SER A 383 20.03 -17.46 -3.72
CA SER A 383 21.24 -17.45 -4.54
C SER A 383 21.09 -18.32 -5.79
N SER A 384 21.56 -17.82 -6.95
CA SER A 384 21.57 -18.59 -8.22
C SER A 384 22.50 -19.82 -8.22
N ILE A 385 23.31 -20.00 -7.17
CA ILE A 385 24.20 -21.17 -7.00
C ILE A 385 23.39 -22.41 -6.59
N ILE A 386 22.22 -22.24 -5.98
CA ILE A 386 21.39 -23.32 -5.47
C ILE A 386 20.64 -23.99 -6.65
N PRO A 387 20.63 -25.33 -6.75
CA PRO A 387 19.86 -26.01 -7.78
C PRO A 387 18.38 -25.71 -7.70
N ILE A 388 17.70 -25.55 -8.84
CA ILE A 388 16.28 -25.15 -8.93
C ILE A 388 15.38 -26.10 -8.12
N ASN A 389 15.58 -27.41 -8.22
CA ASN A 389 14.77 -28.40 -7.47
C ASN A 389 14.92 -28.22 -5.95
N THR A 390 16.13 -27.92 -5.48
CA THR A 390 16.40 -27.62 -4.07
C THR A 390 15.73 -26.33 -3.64
N CYS A 391 15.75 -25.29 -4.48
CA CYS A 391 15.04 -24.04 -4.20
C CYS A 391 13.54 -24.26 -4.01
N VAL A 392 12.90 -25.05 -4.88
CA VAL A 392 11.46 -25.36 -4.78
C VAL A 392 11.16 -26.16 -3.51
N GLN A 393 12.03 -27.10 -3.13
CA GLN A 393 11.88 -27.87 -1.88
C GLN A 393 11.97 -26.96 -0.65
N ILE A 394 12.98 -26.09 -0.58
CA ILE A 394 13.16 -25.12 0.52
C ILE A 394 11.94 -24.18 0.62
N CYS A 395 11.50 -23.62 -0.51
CA CYS A 395 10.31 -22.76 -0.53
C CYS A 395 9.04 -23.51 -0.11
N SER A 396 8.89 -24.77 -0.50
CA SER A 396 7.76 -25.62 -0.06
C SER A 396 7.80 -25.89 1.44
N GLN A 397 8.99 -26.08 2.02
CA GLN A 397 9.16 -26.22 3.47
C GLN A 397 8.83 -24.92 4.19
N LEU A 398 9.30 -23.78 3.66
CA LEU A 398 8.98 -22.45 4.19
C LEU A 398 7.47 -22.21 4.20
N CYS A 399 6.75 -22.56 3.12
CA CYS A 399 5.29 -22.46 3.08
C CYS A 399 4.61 -23.25 4.18
N LYS A 400 5.09 -24.49 4.47
CA LYS A 400 4.53 -25.31 5.55
C LYS A 400 4.75 -24.68 6.91
N THR A 401 5.95 -24.17 7.17
CA THR A 401 6.29 -23.49 8.43
C THR A 401 5.43 -22.22 8.60
N LEU A 402 5.35 -21.38 7.57
CA LEU A 402 4.53 -20.16 7.61
C LEU A 402 3.05 -20.46 7.81
N LYS A 403 2.53 -21.55 7.18
CA LYS A 403 1.14 -21.98 7.35
C LYS A 403 0.84 -22.41 8.79
N GLN A 404 1.76 -23.08 9.45
CA GLN A 404 1.64 -23.49 10.85
C GLN A 404 1.68 -22.27 11.80
N GLU A 405 2.47 -21.27 11.45
CA GLU A 405 2.64 -20.04 12.23
C GLU A 405 1.55 -18.97 11.95
N GLU A 406 0.66 -19.16 10.95
CA GLU A 406 -0.37 -18.18 10.59
C GLU A 406 -1.15 -17.62 11.80
N PRO A 407 -1.54 -18.41 12.83
CA PRO A 407 -2.27 -17.87 13.99
C PRO A 407 -1.47 -16.82 14.79
N ASN A 408 -0.14 -16.91 14.79
CA ASN A 408 0.76 -15.97 15.45
C ASN A 408 1.16 -14.81 14.54
N LEU A 409 1.17 -15.06 13.22
CA LEU A 409 1.57 -14.07 12.21
C LEU A 409 0.45 -13.10 11.87
N PHE A 410 -0.79 -13.57 11.77
CA PHE A 410 -1.90 -12.80 11.23
C PHE A 410 -2.93 -12.41 12.27
N ILE A 411 -3.61 -11.29 12.01
CA ILE A 411 -4.74 -10.81 12.81
C ILE A 411 -5.99 -11.57 12.36
N PRO A 412 -6.71 -12.24 13.25
CA PRO A 412 -7.99 -12.89 12.93
C PRO A 412 -8.98 -11.93 12.28
N LYS A 413 -9.84 -12.47 11.40
CA LYS A 413 -10.93 -11.71 10.77
C LYS A 413 -12.03 -11.38 11.74
#